data_cdd4cb7bc40750de921607992ca2b2a5
#
_entry.id   cdd4cb7bc40750de921607992ca2b2a5
#
_cell.length_a   1.000
_cell.length_b   1.000
_cell.length_c   1.000
_cell.angle_alpha   90.00
_cell.angle_beta   90.00
_cell.angle_gamma   90.00
#
_symmetry.space_group_name_H-M   'P 1'
#
loop_
_entity.id
_entity.type
_entity.pdbx_description
1 polymer ?
#
loop_
_entity_poly.entity_id
_entity_poly.type
_entity_poly.pdbx_seq_one_letter_code
_entity_poly.pdbx_strand_id
1 'polypeptide(L)'
;MESGRRLVMGVVNVTPDSFSDGGRFLDHQAAIAHGRFLVAQGADWIDVGGESTRPHAEPVLVDEELRRVIPVVEALSADGVAVSIDTRKPPVAEAAVTAGARMINDVSASLGA
;
A
#
# COMPACT_ATOMS: atom_id res chain seq x y z
N MET A 1 3.77 -13.04 -25.37
CA MET A 1 4.30 -12.63 -24.09
C MET A 1 5.63 -11.92 -24.27
N GLU A 2 5.80 -10.89 -23.48
CA GLU A 2 7.03 -10.14 -23.62
C GLU A 2 8.10 -10.75 -22.82
N SER A 3 8.72 -11.77 -23.27
CA SER A 3 9.79 -12.32 -22.49
C SER A 3 10.81 -11.25 -22.25
N GLY A 4 11.27 -11.17 -21.05
CA GLY A 4 12.21 -10.15 -20.67
C GLY A 4 11.60 -8.86 -20.13
N ARG A 5 10.30 -8.69 -20.27
CA ARG A 5 9.66 -7.52 -19.67
C ARG A 5 9.67 -7.66 -18.16
N ARG A 6 10.15 -6.63 -17.49
CA ARG A 6 10.15 -6.61 -16.04
C ARG A 6 8.93 -5.87 -15.54
N LEU A 7 8.32 -6.41 -14.47
CA LEU A 7 7.24 -5.72 -13.80
C LEU A 7 7.82 -4.69 -12.84
N VAL A 8 7.22 -3.53 -12.82
CA VAL A 8 7.64 -2.44 -11.94
C VAL A 8 6.59 -2.27 -10.87
N MET A 9 7.00 -2.35 -9.61
CA MET A 9 6.11 -2.15 -8.48
C MET A 9 6.42 -0.82 -7.81
N GLY A 10 5.42 0.07 -7.79
CA GLY A 10 5.52 1.30 -7.03
C GLY A 10 5.04 1.05 -5.62
N VAL A 11 5.63 1.75 -4.65
CA VAL A 11 5.28 1.58 -3.24
C VAL A 11 4.62 2.85 -2.72
N VAL A 12 3.47 2.70 -2.09
CA VAL A 12 2.77 3.81 -1.46
C VAL A 12 2.57 3.47 0.01
N ASN A 13 3.29 4.15 0.87
CA ASN A 13 3.14 3.99 2.32
C ASN A 13 2.17 5.04 2.82
N VAL A 14 1.05 4.59 3.39
CA VAL A 14 -0.02 5.47 3.84
C VAL A 14 0.15 5.69 5.34
N THR A 15 1.12 6.50 5.68
CA THR A 15 1.44 6.83 7.07
C THR A 15 1.47 8.35 7.23
N PRO A 16 1.23 8.85 8.44
CA PRO A 16 1.19 10.31 8.63
C PRO A 16 2.48 11.01 8.24
N ASP A 17 3.61 10.34 8.37
CA ASP A 17 4.91 10.95 8.10
C ASP A 17 5.34 10.84 6.65
N SER A 18 4.51 10.29 5.77
CA SER A 18 4.85 10.13 4.36
C SER A 18 4.40 11.29 3.49
N PHE A 19 3.25 11.88 3.81
CA PHE A 19 2.61 12.84 2.91
C PHE A 19 2.22 14.16 3.56
N SER A 20 2.49 14.36 4.84
CA SER A 20 2.06 15.57 5.51
C SER A 20 3.24 16.32 6.09
N ASP A 21 3.13 17.64 6.12
CA ASP A 21 4.14 18.47 6.75
C ASP A 21 4.15 18.18 8.24
N GLY A 22 5.31 17.84 8.77
CA GLY A 22 5.45 17.54 10.18
C GLY A 22 4.94 16.19 10.62
N GLY A 23 4.46 15.38 9.68
CA GLY A 23 4.05 14.00 9.99
C GLY A 23 2.83 13.88 10.88
N ARG A 24 1.95 14.85 10.88
CA ARG A 24 0.82 14.89 11.80
C ARG A 24 -0.48 14.38 11.23
N PHE A 25 -0.62 14.39 9.92
CA PHE A 25 -1.87 14.05 9.27
C PHE A 25 -1.71 12.87 8.36
N LEU A 26 -2.77 12.09 8.30
CA LEU A 26 -2.90 11.07 7.29
C LEU A 26 -3.64 11.68 6.11
N ASP A 27 -3.04 11.65 4.94
CA ASP A 27 -3.63 12.25 3.75
C ASP A 27 -3.87 11.19 2.69
N HIS A 28 -5.09 10.67 2.66
CA HIS A 28 -5.46 9.65 1.69
C HIS A 28 -5.38 10.18 0.26
N GLN A 29 -5.77 11.43 0.04
CA GLN A 29 -5.76 11.99 -1.30
C GLN A 29 -4.34 12.10 -1.84
N ALA A 30 -3.39 12.49 -0.98
CA ALA A 30 -2.00 12.55 -1.39
C ALA A 30 -1.46 11.17 -1.72
N ALA A 31 -1.83 10.15 -0.93
CA ALA A 31 -1.41 8.78 -1.18
C ALA A 31 -1.97 8.26 -2.51
N ILE A 32 -3.25 8.52 -2.76
CA ILE A 32 -3.90 8.11 -4.01
C ILE A 32 -3.24 8.81 -5.20
N ALA A 33 -3.00 10.12 -5.08
CA ALA A 33 -2.36 10.87 -6.14
C ALA A 33 -0.95 10.35 -6.42
N HIS A 34 -0.23 9.97 -5.37
CA HIS A 34 1.10 9.41 -5.54
C HIS A 34 1.04 8.08 -6.27
N GLY A 35 0.08 7.23 -5.92
CA GLY A 35 -0.10 5.97 -6.64
C GLY A 35 -0.39 6.18 -8.11
N ARG A 36 -1.27 7.13 -8.42
CA ARG A 36 -1.59 7.46 -9.82
C ARG A 36 -0.36 7.99 -10.54
N PHE A 37 0.44 8.80 -9.86
CA PHE A 37 1.67 9.31 -10.44
C PHE A 37 2.63 8.17 -10.80
N LEU A 38 2.79 7.21 -9.90
CA LEU A 38 3.69 6.08 -10.14
C LEU A 38 3.22 5.26 -11.33
N VAL A 39 1.89 5.05 -11.46
CA VAL A 39 1.35 4.33 -12.62
C VAL A 39 1.65 5.10 -13.91
N ALA A 40 1.51 6.42 -13.88
CA ALA A 40 1.82 7.25 -15.05
C ALA A 40 3.30 7.16 -15.41
N GLN A 41 4.16 6.88 -14.43
CA GLN A 41 5.60 6.72 -14.64
C GLN A 41 5.97 5.30 -15.07
N GLY A 42 5.00 4.40 -15.19
CA GLY A 42 5.26 3.06 -15.69
C GLY A 42 5.11 1.93 -14.70
N ALA A 43 4.64 2.20 -13.48
CA ALA A 43 4.45 1.12 -12.51
C ALA A 43 3.32 0.21 -12.98
N ASP A 44 3.56 -1.09 -12.90
CA ASP A 44 2.56 -2.10 -13.27
C ASP A 44 1.70 -2.49 -12.08
N TRP A 45 2.26 -2.41 -10.88
CA TRP A 45 1.60 -2.72 -9.61
C TRP A 45 1.85 -1.61 -8.63
N ILE A 46 0.90 -1.39 -7.74
CA ILE A 46 1.08 -0.47 -6.61
C ILE A 46 0.94 -1.27 -5.33
N ASP A 47 1.99 -1.27 -4.51
CA ASP A 47 2.01 -1.96 -3.23
C ASP A 47 1.65 -0.94 -2.15
N VAL A 48 0.53 -1.18 -1.47
CA VAL A 48 0.00 -0.23 -0.48
C VAL A 48 0.27 -0.78 0.91
N GLY A 49 0.86 0.04 1.77
CA GLY A 49 1.12 -0.33 3.15
C GLY A 49 0.73 0.78 4.10
N GLY A 50 0.31 0.42 5.30
CA GLY A 50 -0.14 1.36 6.32
C GLY A 50 0.70 1.40 7.57
N GLU A 51 1.84 0.71 7.57
CA GLU A 51 2.73 0.66 8.71
C GLU A 51 4.12 1.07 8.28
N SER A 52 4.75 1.97 9.06
CA SER A 52 6.09 2.45 8.72
C SER A 52 7.12 1.34 8.89
N THR A 53 8.10 1.29 7.98
CA THR A 53 9.23 0.38 8.10
C THR A 53 10.43 1.03 8.77
N ARG A 54 10.29 2.27 9.22
CA ARG A 54 11.38 2.97 9.88
C ARG A 54 11.75 2.31 11.19
N PRO A 55 13.03 2.31 11.56
CA PRO A 55 13.43 1.84 12.89
C PRO A 55 12.69 2.65 13.96
N HIS A 56 12.25 1.98 15.01
CA HIS A 56 11.55 2.61 16.13
C HIS A 56 10.17 3.15 15.80
N ALA A 57 9.61 2.83 14.64
CA ALA A 57 8.23 3.18 14.34
C ALA A 57 7.30 2.42 15.28
N GLU A 58 6.26 3.09 15.74
CA GLU A 58 5.31 2.45 16.65
C GLU A 58 4.44 1.45 15.90
N PRO A 59 4.09 0.34 16.54
CA PRO A 59 3.17 -0.62 15.91
C PRO A 59 1.82 0.04 15.65
N VAL A 60 1.16 -0.39 14.59
CA VAL A 60 -0.14 0.15 14.19
C VAL A 60 -1.19 -0.92 14.47
N LEU A 61 -2.27 -0.52 15.16
CA LEU A 61 -3.36 -1.44 15.43
C LEU A 61 -4.15 -1.73 14.17
N VAL A 62 -4.86 -2.87 14.16
CA VAL A 62 -5.63 -3.31 12.99
C VAL A 62 -6.58 -2.21 12.50
N ASP A 63 -7.36 -1.63 13.41
CA ASP A 63 -8.34 -0.61 13.01
C ASP A 63 -7.69 0.59 12.37
N GLU A 64 -6.55 1.01 12.91
CA GLU A 64 -5.83 2.14 12.35
C GLU A 64 -5.24 1.80 10.99
N GLU A 65 -4.69 0.60 10.85
CA GLU A 65 -4.12 0.19 9.57
C GLU A 65 -5.19 0.10 8.51
N LEU A 66 -6.37 -0.44 8.85
CA LEU A 66 -7.50 -0.47 7.94
C LEU A 66 -7.89 0.94 7.50
N ARG A 67 -7.96 1.86 8.45
CA ARG A 67 -8.32 3.25 8.14
C ARG A 67 -7.33 3.87 7.16
N ARG A 68 -6.07 3.50 7.27
CA ARG A 68 -5.03 4.06 6.41
C ARG A 68 -5.10 3.50 5.00
N VAL A 69 -5.23 2.18 4.85
CA VAL A 69 -5.01 1.55 3.55
C VAL A 69 -6.28 1.34 2.73
N ILE A 70 -7.41 1.06 3.35
CA ILE A 70 -8.60 0.66 2.60
C ILE A 70 -9.06 1.73 1.61
N PRO A 71 -9.17 3.01 2.00
CA PRO A 71 -9.59 4.02 1.02
C PRO A 71 -8.64 4.14 -0.17
N VAL A 72 -7.33 3.93 0.06
CA VAL A 72 -6.35 4.01 -1.01
C VAL A 72 -6.47 2.80 -1.94
N VAL A 73 -6.62 1.60 -1.36
CA VAL A 73 -6.83 0.39 -2.16
C VAL A 73 -8.09 0.52 -3.01
N GLU A 74 -9.18 0.99 -2.41
CA GLU A 74 -10.43 1.15 -3.15
C GLU A 74 -10.29 2.11 -4.32
N ALA A 75 -9.67 3.27 -4.09
CA ALA A 75 -9.55 4.27 -5.13
C ALA A 75 -8.66 3.80 -6.29
N LEU A 76 -7.52 3.19 -5.98
CA LEU A 76 -6.62 2.73 -7.01
C LEU A 76 -7.21 1.54 -7.77
N SER A 77 -7.88 0.64 -7.07
CA SER A 77 -8.55 -0.49 -7.72
C SER A 77 -9.66 -0.01 -8.65
N ALA A 78 -10.39 1.02 -8.25
CA ALA A 78 -11.45 1.60 -9.10
C ALA A 78 -10.87 2.18 -10.38
N ASP A 79 -9.61 2.63 -10.34
CA ASP A 79 -8.92 3.12 -11.54
C ASP A 79 -8.41 1.99 -12.44
N GLY A 80 -8.59 0.75 -12.03
CA GLY A 80 -8.07 -0.39 -12.78
C GLY A 80 -6.63 -0.74 -12.47
N VAL A 81 -6.06 -0.14 -11.44
CA VAL A 81 -4.66 -0.39 -11.08
C VAL A 81 -4.56 -1.74 -10.38
N ALA A 82 -3.52 -2.51 -10.69
CA ALA A 82 -3.23 -3.74 -9.98
C ALA A 82 -2.61 -3.37 -8.62
N VAL A 83 -3.29 -3.71 -7.54
CA VAL A 83 -2.89 -3.32 -6.19
C VAL A 83 -2.49 -4.55 -5.39
N SER A 84 -1.37 -4.46 -4.69
CA SER A 84 -1.02 -5.43 -3.66
C SER A 84 -1.11 -4.74 -2.30
N ILE A 85 -1.32 -5.52 -1.26
CA ILE A 85 -1.39 -5.01 0.10
C ILE A 85 -0.19 -5.52 0.89
N ASP A 86 0.55 -4.59 1.47
CA ASP A 86 1.71 -4.91 2.30
C ASP A 86 1.27 -4.89 3.75
N THR A 87 1.03 -6.06 4.33
CA THR A 87 0.60 -6.17 5.72
C THR A 87 0.95 -7.53 6.28
N ARG A 88 1.17 -7.58 7.58
CA ARG A 88 1.37 -8.83 8.32
C ARG A 88 0.11 -9.30 9.01
N LYS A 89 -0.95 -8.50 8.95
CA LYS A 89 -2.16 -8.75 9.74
C LYS A 89 -3.24 -9.37 8.87
N PRO A 90 -3.65 -10.61 9.14
CA PRO A 90 -4.68 -11.26 8.32
C PRO A 90 -5.98 -10.45 8.16
N PRO A 91 -6.50 -9.80 9.21
CA PRO A 91 -7.72 -8.99 9.01
C PRO A 91 -7.54 -7.85 8.01
N VAL A 92 -6.36 -7.23 7.99
CA VAL A 92 -6.08 -6.16 7.04
C VAL A 92 -5.97 -6.73 5.64
N ALA A 93 -5.28 -7.87 5.48
CA ALA A 93 -5.14 -8.51 4.18
C ALA A 93 -6.51 -8.87 3.61
N GLU A 94 -7.40 -9.44 4.43
CA GLU A 94 -8.73 -9.83 3.98
C GLU A 94 -9.55 -8.62 3.53
N ALA A 95 -9.51 -7.56 4.33
CA ALA A 95 -10.26 -6.34 4.00
C ALA A 95 -9.73 -5.71 2.72
N ALA A 96 -8.41 -5.72 2.53
CA ALA A 96 -7.81 -5.14 1.34
C ALA A 96 -8.20 -5.92 0.08
N VAL A 97 -8.23 -7.25 0.17
CA VAL A 97 -8.67 -8.07 -0.96
C VAL A 97 -10.13 -7.77 -1.30
N THR A 98 -10.97 -7.65 -0.28
CA THR A 98 -12.37 -7.27 -0.49
C THR A 98 -12.48 -5.90 -1.15
N ALA A 99 -11.56 -4.99 -0.83
CA ALA A 99 -11.55 -3.64 -1.41
C ALA A 99 -10.95 -3.60 -2.81
N GLY A 100 -10.35 -4.68 -3.29
CA GLY A 100 -9.86 -4.76 -4.65
C GLY A 100 -8.40 -5.16 -4.81
N ALA A 101 -7.66 -5.36 -3.73
CA ALA A 101 -6.27 -5.79 -3.84
C ALA A 101 -6.21 -7.18 -4.46
N ARG A 102 -5.25 -7.40 -5.32
CA ARG A 102 -5.12 -8.66 -6.06
C ARG A 102 -4.05 -9.57 -5.49
N MET A 103 -3.19 -9.03 -4.63
CA MET A 103 -2.08 -9.80 -4.08
C MET A 103 -1.79 -9.33 -2.67
N ILE A 104 -1.34 -10.26 -1.84
CA ILE A 104 -0.91 -9.95 -0.48
C ILE A 104 0.61 -10.09 -0.43
N ASN A 105 1.27 -9.03 0.02
CA ASN A 105 2.71 -9.00 0.17
C ASN A 105 3.02 -9.00 1.67
N ASP A 106 3.39 -10.17 2.20
CA ASP A 106 3.68 -10.30 3.63
C ASP A 106 5.19 -10.43 3.83
N VAL A 107 5.82 -9.29 4.04
CA VAL A 107 7.26 -9.24 4.19
C VAL A 107 7.73 -10.00 5.43
N SER A 108 6.89 -10.03 6.47
CA SER A 108 7.28 -10.71 7.71
C SER A 108 7.41 -12.22 7.50
N ALA A 109 6.61 -12.80 6.60
CA ALA A 109 6.73 -14.21 6.29
C ALA A 109 8.08 -14.53 5.64
N SER A 110 8.53 -13.66 4.74
CA SER A 110 9.84 -13.85 4.13
C SER A 110 10.97 -13.74 5.13
N LEU A 111 10.86 -12.81 6.06
CA LEU A 111 11.90 -12.60 7.06
C LEU A 111 11.89 -13.67 8.12
N GLY A 112 10.74 -14.25 8.39
CA GLY A 112 10.59 -15.25 9.42
C GLY A 112 10.95 -16.66 8.99
N ALA A 113 11.21 -16.82 7.72
CA ALA A 113 11.49 -18.17 7.19
C ALA A 113 12.80 -18.72 7.67
#